data_39bde421b5b5ab158cc9b35c5e79989c
#
_entry.id   39bde421b5b5ab158cc9b35c5e79989c
#
_cell.length_a   1.000
_cell.length_b   1.000
_cell.length_c   1.000
_cell.angle_alpha   90.00
_cell.angle_beta   90.00
_cell.angle_gamma   90.00
#
_symmetry.space_group_name_H-M   'P 1'
#
loop_
_entity.id
_entity.type
_entity.pdbx_description
1 polymer ?
#
loop_
_entity_poly.entity_id
_entity_poly.type
_entity_poly.pdbx_seq_one_letter_code
_entity_poly.pdbx_strand_id
1 'polypeptide(L)'
;MARQSAILSPQWPCQPKGSIVEEDQTGRREALAEKVERLKCERDAVVLAHYYVPAETQRLADYVGDSFYLARLAKTLDAPIIVLCGVSFMAESVKLLNPARRVLMPEPAADCPMAHMVRQEDVDRVRAEAPDLAVVAYVNTTAEVKRWADVCVTSSNAIKVVRELPEKNILFIPDMNLGRYVAEQVPEKHVILNRGYCPTHNKIGLAQVEALELAHPDALILAHPECTREVLDEADFIGSTKQIIERVATGEEREYIVLTVVGVADQIAQRTEGQGKRIYFPEPAPACPNMAMVTPEKLLACLENMTGEVALPAEPQRAVEPLERMLELAGR
;
A
#
# COMPACT_ATOMS: atom_id res chain seq x y z
N MET A 1 29.32 14.22 -27.14
CA MET A 1 29.68 12.88 -26.61
C MET A 1 28.87 12.65 -25.36
N ALA A 2 27.72 12.02 -25.51
CA ALA A 2 26.80 11.71 -24.42
C ALA A 2 27.19 10.34 -23.81
N ARG A 3 27.47 10.32 -22.51
CA ARG A 3 27.68 9.07 -21.79
C ARG A 3 26.31 8.47 -21.46
N GLN A 4 25.93 7.40 -22.15
CA GLN A 4 24.87 6.50 -21.74
C GLN A 4 25.33 5.78 -20.46
N SER A 5 24.71 6.09 -19.33
CA SER A 5 24.81 5.27 -18.13
C SER A 5 23.96 4.01 -18.35
N ALA A 6 24.61 2.88 -18.54
CA ALA A 6 24.00 1.58 -18.60
C ALA A 6 23.35 1.28 -17.21
N ILE A 7 22.03 1.18 -17.19
CA ILE A 7 21.30 0.62 -16.05
C ILE A 7 21.56 -0.88 -16.08
N LEU A 8 22.41 -1.34 -15.17
CA LEU A 8 22.65 -2.77 -14.96
C LEU A 8 21.36 -3.40 -14.42
N SER A 9 20.80 -4.32 -15.18
CA SER A 9 19.73 -5.21 -14.72
C SER A 9 20.23 -5.95 -13.47
N PRO A 10 19.46 -5.99 -12.37
CA PRO A 10 19.87 -6.77 -11.20
C PRO A 10 19.89 -8.24 -11.57
N GLN A 11 21.08 -8.84 -11.62
CA GLN A 11 21.23 -10.28 -11.68
C GLN A 11 20.78 -10.87 -10.34
N TRP A 12 19.81 -11.74 -10.38
CA TRP A 12 19.19 -12.41 -9.23
C TRP A 12 20.17 -13.41 -8.59
N PRO A 13 20.62 -13.23 -7.33
CA PRO A 13 21.43 -14.21 -6.64
C PRO A 13 20.53 -15.15 -5.84
N CYS A 14 20.30 -16.38 -6.32
CA CYS A 14 19.84 -17.49 -5.50
C CYS A 14 20.94 -17.87 -4.50
N GLN A 15 20.97 -17.28 -3.31
CA GLN A 15 21.80 -17.75 -2.20
C GLN A 15 20.97 -17.87 -0.92
N PRO A 16 21.02 -19.03 -0.23
CA PRO A 16 20.31 -19.23 1.03
C PRO A 16 21.00 -18.46 2.18
N LYS A 17 20.23 -17.70 2.95
CA LYS A 17 20.69 -17.07 4.20
C LYS A 17 20.54 -18.07 5.33
N GLY A 18 21.62 -18.44 6.01
CA GLY A 18 21.64 -19.35 7.18
C GLY A 18 21.48 -18.56 8.49
N SER A 19 20.83 -19.06 9.37
CA SER A 19 20.59 -20.00 10.52
C SER A 19 20.65 -19.25 11.87
N ILE A 20 19.94 -19.57 12.96
CA ILE A 20 19.81 -20.72 13.87
C ILE A 20 18.74 -20.44 14.94
N VAL A 21 17.79 -21.28 15.16
CA VAL A 21 17.15 -22.15 16.16
C VAL A 21 16.48 -21.56 17.43
N GLU A 22 15.18 -21.79 17.52
CA GLU A 22 14.42 -22.18 18.70
C GLU A 22 13.46 -23.33 18.28
N GLU A 23 13.59 -24.51 18.93
CA GLU A 23 13.17 -25.80 18.41
C GLU A 23 11.67 -26.06 18.55
N ASP A 24 10.91 -26.07 17.55
CA ASP A 24 9.74 -26.77 17.05
C ASP A 24 8.87 -25.90 16.13
N GLN A 25 8.50 -24.68 16.48
CA GLN A 25 7.86 -23.73 15.57
C GLN A 25 8.86 -23.09 14.61
N THR A 26 10.10 -22.92 15.05
CA THR A 26 11.18 -22.30 14.27
C THR A 26 11.63 -23.21 13.15
N GLY A 27 11.85 -24.50 13.42
CA GLY A 27 12.21 -25.46 12.36
C GLY A 27 11.14 -25.62 11.29
N ARG A 28 9.85 -25.50 11.65
CA ARG A 28 8.74 -25.53 10.70
C ARG A 28 8.68 -24.28 9.85
N ARG A 29 8.98 -23.10 10.42
CA ARG A 29 9.06 -21.81 9.72
C ARG A 29 10.26 -21.77 8.77
N GLU A 30 11.43 -22.27 9.20
CA GLU A 30 12.62 -22.38 8.35
C GLU A 30 12.38 -23.30 7.16
N ALA A 31 11.79 -24.48 7.38
CA ALA A 31 11.45 -25.41 6.31
C ALA A 31 10.44 -24.82 5.30
N LEU A 32 9.49 -23.97 5.77
CA LEU A 32 8.56 -23.28 4.90
C LEU A 32 9.29 -22.21 4.08
N ALA A 33 10.15 -21.43 4.71
CA ALA A 33 10.94 -20.40 4.05
C ALA A 33 11.84 -20.97 2.96
N GLU A 34 12.55 -22.08 3.25
CA GLU A 34 13.37 -22.79 2.26
C GLU A 34 12.55 -23.29 1.06
N LYS A 35 11.34 -23.81 1.32
CA LYS A 35 10.43 -24.23 0.25
C LYS A 35 9.97 -23.07 -0.62
N VAL A 36 9.61 -21.94 -0.01
CA VAL A 36 9.20 -20.73 -0.73
C VAL A 36 10.34 -20.23 -1.61
N GLU A 37 11.57 -20.10 -1.07
CA GLU A 37 12.73 -19.65 -1.83
C GLU A 37 13.05 -20.58 -3.01
N ARG A 38 13.00 -21.90 -2.79
CA ARG A 38 13.18 -22.87 -3.87
C ARG A 38 12.13 -22.73 -4.97
N LEU A 39 10.84 -22.60 -4.58
CA LEU A 39 9.75 -22.47 -5.56
C LEU A 39 9.81 -21.15 -6.31
N LYS A 40 10.22 -20.04 -5.70
CA LYS A 40 10.48 -18.79 -6.39
C LYS A 40 11.48 -18.98 -7.53
N CYS A 41 12.61 -19.66 -7.24
CA CYS A 41 13.62 -19.97 -8.26
C CYS A 41 13.09 -20.95 -9.33
N GLU A 42 12.44 -22.05 -8.94
CA GLU A 42 11.92 -23.06 -9.87
C GLU A 42 10.83 -22.52 -10.81
N ARG A 43 10.07 -21.52 -10.35
CA ARG A 43 8.95 -20.91 -11.10
C ARG A 43 9.32 -19.60 -11.80
N ASP A 44 10.55 -19.12 -11.62
CA ASP A 44 10.96 -17.79 -12.06
C ASP A 44 9.97 -16.72 -11.59
N ALA A 45 9.63 -16.78 -10.31
CA ALA A 45 8.62 -15.95 -9.67
C ALA A 45 9.25 -14.96 -8.69
N VAL A 46 8.70 -13.72 -8.68
CA VAL A 46 9.05 -12.69 -7.72
C VAL A 46 7.87 -12.47 -6.77
N VAL A 47 8.15 -12.34 -5.47
CA VAL A 47 7.15 -12.12 -4.43
C VAL A 47 7.22 -10.67 -3.95
N LEU A 48 6.13 -9.94 -4.11
CA LEU A 48 5.93 -8.57 -3.62
C LEU A 48 4.99 -8.58 -2.43
N ALA A 49 5.32 -7.92 -1.32
CA ALA A 49 4.47 -7.86 -0.14
C ALA A 49 4.18 -6.43 0.31
N HIS A 50 2.94 -6.18 0.69
CA HIS A 50 2.57 -4.91 1.31
C HIS A 50 2.97 -4.89 2.80
N TYR A 51 3.33 -3.71 3.33
CA TYR A 51 3.67 -3.51 4.74
C TYR A 51 2.62 -3.98 5.75
N TYR A 52 1.36 -4.19 5.33
CA TYR A 52 0.25 -4.56 6.21
C TYR A 52 -0.03 -6.07 6.29
N VAL A 53 0.62 -6.89 5.47
CA VAL A 53 0.52 -8.35 5.61
C VAL A 53 1.32 -8.82 6.83
N PRO A 54 1.07 -10.03 7.36
CA PRO A 54 1.82 -10.56 8.51
C PRO A 54 3.34 -10.48 8.31
N ALA A 55 4.07 -10.17 9.38
CA ALA A 55 5.52 -10.02 9.34
C ALA A 55 6.24 -11.25 8.78
N GLU A 56 5.74 -12.45 9.09
CA GLU A 56 6.27 -13.69 8.54
C GLU A 56 6.14 -13.75 7.02
N THR A 57 5.03 -13.26 6.45
CA THR A 57 4.83 -13.17 5.00
C THR A 57 5.75 -12.12 4.38
N GLN A 58 5.93 -10.97 5.05
CA GLN A 58 6.85 -9.93 4.57
C GLN A 58 8.29 -10.45 4.45
N ARG A 59 8.74 -11.28 5.40
CA ARG A 59 10.11 -11.85 5.42
C ARG A 59 10.37 -12.84 4.27
N LEU A 60 9.33 -13.42 3.69
CA LEU A 60 9.41 -14.33 2.54
C LEU A 60 9.39 -13.60 1.20
N ALA A 61 9.04 -12.31 1.21
CA ALA A 61 8.95 -11.52 0.00
C ALA A 61 10.34 -11.02 -0.45
N ASP A 62 10.48 -10.85 -1.76
CA ASP A 62 11.67 -10.26 -2.36
C ASP A 62 11.69 -8.74 -2.19
N TYR A 63 10.49 -8.14 -2.21
CA TYR A 63 10.31 -6.71 -1.99
C TYR A 63 9.12 -6.45 -1.09
N VAL A 64 9.30 -5.53 -0.13
CA VAL A 64 8.25 -5.07 0.76
C VAL A 64 8.06 -3.57 0.59
N GLY A 65 6.82 -3.13 0.44
CA GLY A 65 6.54 -1.72 0.18
C GLY A 65 5.07 -1.32 0.32
N ASP A 66 4.81 -0.03 0.04
CA ASP A 66 3.46 0.47 -0.15
C ASP A 66 2.94 0.20 -1.56
N SER A 67 1.66 0.49 -1.79
CA SER A 67 1.00 0.23 -3.08
C SER A 67 1.67 0.94 -4.26
N PHE A 68 2.16 2.19 -4.06
CA PHE A 68 2.83 2.94 -5.12
C PHE A 68 4.18 2.34 -5.48
N TYR A 69 5.00 2.06 -4.47
CA TYR A 69 6.31 1.44 -4.68
C TYR A 69 6.19 0.10 -5.40
N LEU A 70 5.28 -0.77 -4.94
CA LEU A 70 5.11 -2.11 -5.52
C LEU A 70 4.57 -2.05 -6.96
N ALA A 71 3.61 -1.16 -7.26
CA ALA A 71 3.09 -0.98 -8.61
C ALA A 71 4.17 -0.47 -9.58
N ARG A 72 4.98 0.51 -9.15
CA ARG A 72 6.09 1.05 -9.93
C ARG A 72 7.19 0.00 -10.15
N LEU A 73 7.56 -0.71 -9.09
CA LEU A 73 8.59 -1.75 -9.14
C LEU A 73 8.18 -2.87 -10.09
N ALA A 74 6.92 -3.33 -10.03
CA ALA A 74 6.42 -4.39 -10.88
C ALA A 74 6.63 -4.14 -12.37
N LYS A 75 6.62 -2.87 -12.83
CA LYS A 75 6.91 -2.52 -14.24
C LYS A 75 8.38 -2.73 -14.62
N THR A 76 9.28 -2.71 -13.67
CA THR A 76 10.75 -2.78 -13.92
C THR A 76 11.32 -4.19 -13.74
N LEU A 77 10.55 -5.09 -13.12
CA LEU A 77 10.97 -6.48 -12.91
C LEU A 77 10.92 -7.26 -14.24
N ASP A 78 11.81 -8.22 -14.39
CA ASP A 78 11.87 -9.07 -15.59
C ASP A 78 11.36 -10.50 -15.31
N ALA A 79 10.70 -10.72 -14.18
CA ALA A 79 10.12 -12.02 -13.82
C ALA A 79 8.82 -12.27 -14.60
N PRO A 80 8.60 -13.45 -15.18
CA PRO A 80 7.35 -13.80 -15.87
C PRO A 80 6.18 -13.97 -14.93
N ILE A 81 6.45 -14.26 -13.64
CA ILE A 81 5.45 -14.47 -12.60
C ILE A 81 5.69 -13.50 -11.45
N ILE A 82 4.65 -12.76 -11.10
CA ILE A 82 4.63 -11.86 -9.94
C ILE A 82 3.60 -12.39 -8.96
N VAL A 83 4.03 -12.71 -7.74
CA VAL A 83 3.12 -13.06 -6.64
C VAL A 83 2.95 -11.83 -5.77
N LEU A 84 1.73 -11.31 -5.67
CA LEU A 84 1.43 -10.15 -4.84
C LEU A 84 0.78 -10.57 -3.51
N CYS A 85 1.49 -10.44 -2.41
CA CYS A 85 1.00 -10.56 -1.05
C CYS A 85 0.38 -9.24 -0.62
N GLY A 86 -0.93 -9.11 -0.83
CA GLY A 86 -1.73 -7.92 -0.56
C GLY A 86 -3.20 -8.18 -0.80
N VAL A 87 -3.99 -7.12 -1.01
CA VAL A 87 -5.41 -7.21 -1.32
C VAL A 87 -5.68 -7.08 -2.83
N SER A 88 -6.89 -7.47 -3.26
CA SER A 88 -7.32 -7.63 -4.66
C SER A 88 -6.98 -6.42 -5.55
N PHE A 89 -7.35 -5.19 -5.16
CA PHE A 89 -7.11 -4.00 -5.99
C PHE A 89 -5.62 -3.75 -6.31
N MET A 90 -4.72 -4.19 -5.41
CA MET A 90 -3.27 -4.08 -5.63
C MET A 90 -2.82 -5.07 -6.69
N ALA A 91 -3.28 -6.32 -6.58
CA ALA A 91 -2.99 -7.36 -7.55
C ALA A 91 -3.56 -7.02 -8.95
N GLU A 92 -4.78 -6.47 -8.99
CA GLU A 92 -5.38 -5.92 -10.21
C GLU A 92 -4.52 -4.80 -10.81
N SER A 93 -4.04 -3.86 -9.99
CA SER A 93 -3.19 -2.76 -10.46
C SER A 93 -1.87 -3.26 -11.03
N VAL A 94 -1.24 -4.25 -10.38
CA VAL A 94 -0.03 -4.90 -10.90
C VAL A 94 -0.32 -5.63 -12.21
N LYS A 95 -1.45 -6.35 -12.31
CA LYS A 95 -1.85 -7.05 -13.54
C LYS A 95 -2.16 -6.09 -14.69
N LEU A 96 -2.86 -4.99 -14.44
CA LEU A 96 -3.15 -3.94 -15.42
C LEU A 96 -1.86 -3.33 -15.99
N LEU A 97 -0.87 -3.05 -15.14
CA LEU A 97 0.42 -2.50 -15.56
C LEU A 97 1.36 -3.54 -16.19
N ASN A 98 1.06 -4.85 -16.06
CA ASN A 98 1.86 -5.97 -16.57
C ASN A 98 0.98 -7.02 -17.25
N PRO A 99 0.25 -6.68 -18.33
CA PRO A 99 -0.77 -7.56 -18.90
C PRO A 99 -0.21 -8.89 -19.44
N ALA A 100 1.04 -8.91 -19.90
CA ALA A 100 1.71 -10.09 -20.43
C ALA A 100 2.22 -11.07 -19.36
N ARG A 101 2.32 -10.60 -18.09
CA ARG A 101 2.85 -11.43 -16.99
C ARG A 101 1.74 -12.12 -16.24
N ARG A 102 2.05 -13.28 -15.67
CA ARG A 102 1.15 -13.90 -14.70
C ARG A 102 1.27 -13.18 -13.36
N VAL A 103 0.15 -12.70 -12.85
CA VAL A 103 0.06 -12.10 -11.51
C VAL A 103 -0.78 -13.01 -10.65
N LEU A 104 -0.20 -13.52 -9.58
CA LEU A 104 -0.85 -14.42 -8.64
C LEU A 104 -1.10 -13.70 -7.32
N MET A 105 -2.17 -14.08 -6.65
CA MET A 105 -2.56 -13.58 -5.35
C MET A 105 -2.74 -14.78 -4.41
N PRO A 106 -1.96 -14.91 -3.30
CA PRO A 106 -2.01 -16.07 -2.41
C PRO A 106 -3.37 -16.30 -1.77
N GLU A 107 -4.14 -15.22 -1.57
CA GLU A 107 -5.47 -15.26 -0.99
C GLU A 107 -6.44 -14.39 -1.81
N PRO A 108 -7.18 -14.98 -2.76
CA PRO A 108 -8.12 -14.23 -3.60
C PRO A 108 -9.28 -13.58 -2.80
N ALA A 109 -9.60 -14.07 -1.61
CA ALA A 109 -10.61 -13.49 -0.74
C ALA A 109 -10.11 -12.27 0.07
N ALA A 110 -8.81 -11.97 0.03
CA ALA A 110 -8.26 -10.76 0.63
C ALA A 110 -8.64 -9.54 -0.20
N ASP A 111 -9.78 -8.95 0.12
CA ASP A 111 -10.34 -7.80 -0.58
C ASP A 111 -10.44 -6.57 0.34
N CYS A 112 -10.50 -5.39 -0.23
CA CYS A 112 -10.62 -4.14 0.52
C CYS A 112 -12.06 -3.62 0.42
N PRO A 113 -12.84 -3.58 1.53
CA PRO A 113 -14.21 -3.05 1.49
C PRO A 113 -14.30 -1.63 0.92
N MET A 114 -13.31 -0.78 1.20
CA MET A 114 -13.26 0.59 0.68
C MET A 114 -13.24 0.62 -0.85
N ALA A 115 -12.64 -0.38 -1.51
CA ALA A 115 -12.54 -0.42 -2.96
C ALA A 115 -13.90 -0.48 -3.68
N HIS A 116 -14.96 -0.87 -2.95
CA HIS A 116 -16.33 -0.98 -3.44
C HIS A 116 -17.24 0.17 -2.97
N MET A 117 -16.71 1.19 -2.28
CA MET A 117 -17.50 2.30 -1.75
C MET A 117 -17.68 3.44 -2.76
N VAL A 118 -17.74 3.11 -4.05
CA VAL A 118 -17.99 4.07 -5.15
C VAL A 118 -19.05 3.49 -6.07
N ARG A 119 -20.01 4.32 -6.48
CA ARG A 119 -21.01 3.94 -7.49
C ARG A 119 -20.82 4.78 -8.75
N GLN A 120 -20.98 4.17 -9.90
CA GLN A 120 -20.82 4.85 -11.17
C GLN A 120 -21.78 6.03 -11.31
N GLU A 121 -23.03 5.86 -10.87
CA GLU A 121 -24.05 6.91 -10.95
C GLU A 121 -23.66 8.17 -10.17
N ASP A 122 -22.91 8.03 -9.06
CA ASP A 122 -22.42 9.20 -8.31
C ASP A 122 -21.31 9.92 -9.06
N VAL A 123 -20.41 9.18 -9.74
CA VAL A 123 -19.38 9.76 -10.60
C VAL A 123 -19.99 10.48 -11.79
N ASP A 124 -20.94 9.84 -12.48
CA ASP A 124 -21.61 10.39 -13.68
C ASP A 124 -22.40 11.66 -13.32
N ARG A 125 -23.09 11.67 -12.18
CA ARG A 125 -23.83 12.84 -11.67
C ARG A 125 -22.87 14.01 -11.45
N VAL A 126 -21.74 13.81 -10.75
CA VAL A 126 -20.78 14.89 -10.48
C VAL A 126 -20.13 15.38 -11.77
N ARG A 127 -19.83 14.49 -12.72
CA ARG A 127 -19.33 14.88 -14.06
C ARG A 127 -20.33 15.76 -14.82
N ALA A 128 -21.63 15.49 -14.70
CA ALA A 128 -22.67 16.30 -15.34
C ALA A 128 -22.83 17.70 -14.71
N GLU A 129 -22.58 17.81 -13.39
CA GLU A 129 -22.69 19.05 -12.63
C GLU A 129 -21.43 19.95 -12.73
N ALA A 130 -20.25 19.36 -12.96
CA ALA A 130 -18.97 20.05 -12.99
C ALA A 130 -18.19 19.76 -14.30
N PRO A 131 -18.32 20.62 -15.33
CA PRO A 131 -17.71 20.38 -16.64
C PRO A 131 -16.15 20.40 -16.63
N ASP A 132 -15.53 21.10 -15.69
CA ASP A 132 -14.08 21.12 -15.47
C ASP A 132 -13.75 20.22 -14.27
N LEU A 133 -13.98 18.91 -14.42
CA LEU A 133 -13.81 17.92 -13.37
C LEU A 133 -12.74 16.89 -13.72
N ALA A 134 -11.79 16.66 -12.80
CA ALA A 134 -10.99 15.44 -12.76
C ALA A 134 -11.50 14.49 -11.68
N VAL A 135 -11.71 13.23 -12.03
CA VAL A 135 -11.96 12.15 -11.07
C VAL A 135 -10.63 11.54 -10.66
N VAL A 136 -10.25 11.79 -9.40
CA VAL A 136 -9.02 11.30 -8.79
C VAL A 136 -9.33 10.08 -7.96
N ALA A 137 -8.85 8.92 -8.40
CA ALA A 137 -9.07 7.66 -7.71
C ALA A 137 -7.87 7.29 -6.83
N TYR A 138 -8.07 7.20 -5.54
CA TYR A 138 -7.12 6.48 -4.69
C TYR A 138 -7.01 5.02 -5.19
N VAL A 139 -5.79 4.49 -5.30
CA VAL A 139 -5.56 3.13 -5.87
C VAL A 139 -6.33 2.02 -5.15
N ASN A 140 -6.83 2.30 -3.93
CA ASN A 140 -7.69 1.42 -3.14
C ASN A 140 -9.11 1.36 -3.72
N THR A 141 -9.20 1.12 -5.02
CA THR A 141 -10.41 0.94 -5.84
C THR A 141 -10.23 -0.26 -6.73
N THR A 142 -11.34 -0.92 -7.11
CA THR A 142 -11.30 -2.04 -8.07
C THR A 142 -10.83 -1.57 -9.45
N ALA A 143 -10.41 -2.51 -10.29
CA ALA A 143 -10.10 -2.21 -11.69
C ALA A 143 -11.31 -1.60 -12.43
N GLU A 144 -12.53 -1.99 -12.08
CA GLU A 144 -13.77 -1.41 -12.64
C GLU A 144 -13.90 0.07 -12.25
N VAL A 145 -13.73 0.42 -10.99
CA VAL A 145 -13.79 1.83 -10.52
C VAL A 145 -12.70 2.68 -11.16
N LYS A 146 -11.50 2.12 -11.38
CA LYS A 146 -10.40 2.83 -12.06
C LYS A 146 -10.76 3.26 -13.48
N ARG A 147 -11.66 2.55 -14.16
CA ARG A 147 -12.15 2.92 -15.51
C ARG A 147 -12.94 4.23 -15.54
N TRP A 148 -13.43 4.69 -14.40
CA TRP A 148 -14.17 5.96 -14.26
C TRP A 148 -13.28 7.13 -13.89
N ALA A 149 -12.01 6.86 -13.57
CA ALA A 149 -11.06 7.86 -13.10
C ALA A 149 -10.27 8.49 -14.25
N ASP A 150 -9.81 9.72 -14.03
CA ASP A 150 -8.91 10.42 -14.93
C ASP A 150 -7.45 10.25 -14.51
N VAL A 151 -7.21 10.00 -13.22
CA VAL A 151 -5.89 9.71 -12.64
C VAL A 151 -6.04 8.91 -11.36
N CYS A 152 -5.11 7.99 -11.11
CA CYS A 152 -4.97 7.34 -9.81
C CYS A 152 -3.99 8.12 -8.92
N VAL A 153 -4.11 7.92 -7.59
CA VAL A 153 -3.19 8.43 -6.59
C VAL A 153 -2.97 7.41 -5.48
N THR A 154 -1.92 7.59 -4.71
CA THR A 154 -1.71 6.91 -3.43
C THR A 154 -1.58 7.95 -2.31
N SER A 155 -1.63 7.53 -1.04
CA SER A 155 -1.40 8.44 0.09
C SER A 155 -0.05 9.16 0.01
N SER A 156 0.95 8.58 -0.67
CA SER A 156 2.29 9.17 -0.80
C SER A 156 2.39 10.27 -1.86
N ASN A 157 1.48 10.32 -2.84
CA ASN A 157 1.58 11.23 -3.98
C ASN A 157 0.32 12.07 -4.26
N ALA A 158 -0.79 11.84 -3.52
CA ALA A 158 -2.08 12.47 -3.79
C ALA A 158 -2.01 13.99 -3.84
N ILE A 159 -1.37 14.63 -2.86
CA ILE A 159 -1.22 16.10 -2.81
C ILE A 159 -0.47 16.61 -4.04
N LYS A 160 0.65 15.97 -4.39
CA LYS A 160 1.46 16.36 -5.55
C LYS A 160 0.66 16.25 -6.84
N VAL A 161 0.05 15.08 -7.08
CA VAL A 161 -0.70 14.81 -8.29
C VAL A 161 -1.89 15.75 -8.43
N VAL A 162 -2.70 15.92 -7.38
CA VAL A 162 -3.88 16.82 -7.41
C VAL A 162 -3.48 18.26 -7.68
N ARG A 163 -2.37 18.73 -7.13
CA ARG A 163 -1.86 20.10 -7.37
C ARG A 163 -1.46 20.31 -8.83
N GLU A 164 -0.90 19.30 -9.48
CA GLU A 164 -0.44 19.38 -10.88
C GLU A 164 -1.58 19.24 -11.92
N LEU A 165 -2.77 18.79 -11.52
CA LEU A 165 -3.90 18.70 -12.45
C LEU A 165 -4.34 20.10 -12.92
N PRO A 166 -4.66 20.30 -14.20
CA PRO A 166 -5.17 21.58 -14.70
C PRO A 166 -6.60 21.87 -14.19
N GLU A 167 -7.40 20.83 -13.96
CA GLU A 167 -8.79 20.92 -13.53
C GLU A 167 -8.88 21.53 -12.12
N LYS A 168 -9.87 22.43 -11.93
CA LYS A 168 -10.12 23.05 -10.62
C LYS A 168 -11.04 22.24 -9.73
N ASN A 169 -11.99 21.51 -10.34
CA ASN A 169 -12.91 20.65 -9.65
C ASN A 169 -12.31 19.23 -9.61
N ILE A 170 -12.24 18.64 -8.43
CA ILE A 170 -11.69 17.32 -8.19
C ILE A 170 -12.75 16.47 -7.49
N LEU A 171 -13.18 15.38 -8.09
CA LEU A 171 -13.91 14.35 -7.37
C LEU A 171 -12.91 13.34 -6.81
N PHE A 172 -12.73 13.32 -5.51
CA PHE A 172 -11.80 12.39 -4.85
C PHE A 172 -12.56 11.13 -4.38
N ILE A 173 -12.17 9.97 -4.89
CA ILE A 173 -12.74 8.67 -4.59
C ILE A 173 -11.67 7.68 -4.13
N PRO A 174 -11.97 6.64 -3.34
CA PRO A 174 -13.19 6.44 -2.55
C PRO A 174 -13.11 7.10 -1.16
N ASP A 175 -11.93 7.34 -0.60
CA ASP A 175 -11.65 7.68 0.80
C ASP A 175 -11.89 9.16 1.10
N MET A 176 -12.88 9.43 1.96
CA MET A 176 -13.24 10.81 2.35
C MET A 176 -12.20 11.44 3.27
N ASN A 177 -11.50 10.66 4.10
CA ASN A 177 -10.53 11.19 5.06
C ASN A 177 -9.26 11.65 4.34
N LEU A 178 -8.69 10.77 3.50
CA LEU A 178 -7.57 11.14 2.62
C LEU A 178 -7.96 12.29 1.69
N GLY A 179 -9.17 12.25 1.09
CA GLY A 179 -9.66 13.33 0.22
C GLY A 179 -9.78 14.66 0.93
N ARG A 180 -10.23 14.69 2.19
CA ARG A 180 -10.29 15.90 3.03
C ARG A 180 -8.89 16.41 3.35
N TYR A 181 -7.99 15.53 3.76
CA TYR A 181 -6.59 15.90 3.99
C TYR A 181 -5.95 16.53 2.75
N VAL A 182 -6.17 15.92 1.57
CA VAL A 182 -5.72 16.51 0.30
C VAL A 182 -6.34 17.88 0.05
N ALA A 183 -7.65 18.04 0.26
CA ALA A 183 -8.35 19.32 0.06
C ALA A 183 -7.75 20.46 0.90
N GLU A 184 -7.34 20.17 2.13
CA GLU A 184 -6.70 21.13 3.02
C GLU A 184 -5.29 21.53 2.55
N GLN A 185 -4.59 20.62 1.89
CA GLN A 185 -3.24 20.85 1.37
C GLN A 185 -3.22 21.53 -0.01
N VAL A 186 -4.37 21.56 -0.71
CA VAL A 186 -4.51 22.17 -2.04
C VAL A 186 -5.74 23.10 -2.09
N PRO A 187 -5.76 24.19 -1.29
CA PRO A 187 -6.92 25.07 -1.15
C PRO A 187 -7.30 25.79 -2.46
N GLU A 188 -6.43 25.78 -3.46
CA GLU A 188 -6.68 26.31 -4.80
C GLU A 188 -7.59 25.40 -5.65
N LYS A 189 -7.88 24.18 -5.20
CA LYS A 189 -8.77 23.21 -5.84
C LYS A 189 -10.08 23.09 -5.08
N HIS A 190 -11.16 22.84 -5.79
CA HIS A 190 -12.45 22.50 -5.21
C HIS A 190 -12.58 20.97 -5.18
N VAL A 191 -12.35 20.36 -4.01
CA VAL A 191 -12.37 18.90 -3.84
C VAL A 191 -13.75 18.46 -3.35
N ILE A 192 -14.41 17.65 -4.18
CA ILE A 192 -15.68 17.00 -3.88
C ILE A 192 -15.33 15.61 -3.32
N LEU A 193 -15.86 15.28 -2.14
CA LEU A 193 -15.53 14.04 -1.44
C LEU A 193 -16.58 12.95 -1.71
N ASN A 194 -16.12 11.76 -2.04
CA ASN A 194 -16.91 10.54 -1.91
C ASN A 194 -17.05 10.17 -0.42
N ARG A 195 -18.01 9.31 -0.07
CA ARG A 195 -18.31 8.95 1.33
C ARG A 195 -17.69 7.63 1.78
N GLY A 196 -16.74 7.08 1.03
CA GLY A 196 -15.99 5.89 1.40
C GLY A 196 -14.92 6.19 2.45
N TYR A 197 -14.43 5.16 3.12
CA TYR A 197 -13.40 5.27 4.15
C TYR A 197 -12.71 3.92 4.39
N CYS A 198 -11.50 3.95 4.96
CA CYS A 198 -10.82 2.75 5.42
C CYS A 198 -11.41 2.27 6.76
N PRO A 199 -12.05 1.06 6.84
CA PRO A 199 -12.64 0.60 8.10
C PRO A 199 -11.64 0.40 9.24
N THR A 200 -10.35 0.18 8.93
CA THR A 200 -9.31 -0.02 9.94
C THR A 200 -8.86 1.31 10.52
N HIS A 201 -8.47 2.29 9.69
CA HIS A 201 -8.04 3.59 10.17
C HIS A 201 -9.19 4.39 10.81
N ASN A 202 -10.40 4.27 10.27
CA ASN A 202 -11.59 4.95 10.82
C ASN A 202 -12.02 4.43 12.22
N LYS A 203 -11.47 3.29 12.66
CA LYS A 203 -11.70 2.76 14.02
C LYS A 203 -10.69 3.27 15.05
N ILE A 204 -9.62 3.91 14.63
CA ILE A 204 -8.71 4.59 15.56
C ILE A 204 -9.47 5.77 16.14
N GLY A 205 -9.77 5.74 17.43
CA GLY A 205 -10.58 6.75 18.11
C GLY A 205 -9.72 7.77 18.84
N LEU A 206 -10.22 9.01 18.95
CA LEU A 206 -9.54 10.09 19.66
C LEU A 206 -9.18 9.72 21.10
N ALA A 207 -10.09 9.06 21.83
CA ALA A 207 -9.83 8.63 23.21
C ALA A 207 -8.63 7.67 23.35
N GLN A 208 -8.33 6.87 22.32
CA GLN A 208 -7.15 6.00 22.31
C GLN A 208 -5.87 6.82 22.10
N VAL A 209 -5.93 7.87 21.28
CA VAL A 209 -4.81 8.78 21.02
C VAL A 209 -4.50 9.58 22.29
N GLU A 210 -5.49 10.21 22.91
CA GLU A 210 -5.38 10.96 24.17
C GLU A 210 -4.81 10.09 25.32
N ALA A 211 -5.24 8.84 25.41
CA ALA A 211 -4.71 7.91 26.41
C ALA A 211 -3.23 7.56 26.17
N LEU A 212 -2.79 7.43 24.93
CA LEU A 212 -1.40 7.19 24.57
C LEU A 212 -0.55 8.43 24.81
N GLU A 213 -1.02 9.61 24.45
CA GLU A 213 -0.35 10.87 24.68
C GLU A 213 -0.14 11.14 26.18
N LEU A 214 -1.17 10.89 26.99
CA LEU A 214 -1.05 10.99 28.45
C LEU A 214 -0.03 10.01 29.03
N ALA A 215 0.06 8.80 28.49
CA ALA A 215 1.01 7.78 28.94
C ALA A 215 2.45 8.01 28.43
N HIS A 216 2.59 8.69 27.30
CA HIS A 216 3.86 8.91 26.60
C HIS A 216 3.96 10.35 26.09
N PRO A 217 4.03 11.36 27.00
CA PRO A 217 3.92 12.78 26.65
C PRO A 217 5.08 13.32 25.79
N ASP A 218 6.18 12.59 25.69
CA ASP A 218 7.34 12.95 24.87
C ASP A 218 7.34 12.24 23.51
N ALA A 219 6.32 11.41 23.23
CA ALA A 219 6.24 10.65 22.00
C ALA A 219 5.68 11.51 20.85
N LEU A 220 6.33 11.44 19.68
CA LEU A 220 5.83 12.08 18.46
C LEU A 220 4.67 11.27 17.87
N ILE A 221 3.56 11.93 17.59
CA ILE A 221 2.34 11.31 17.05
C ILE A 221 2.38 11.33 15.52
N LEU A 222 2.39 10.13 14.92
CA LEU A 222 2.42 9.94 13.46
C LEU A 222 1.13 9.29 12.99
N ALA A 223 0.41 9.91 12.07
CA ALA A 223 -0.87 9.41 11.58
C ALA A 223 -0.90 9.18 10.07
N HIS A 224 -1.61 8.13 9.66
CA HIS A 224 -1.94 7.93 8.25
C HIS A 224 -3.14 8.79 7.85
N PRO A 225 -3.17 9.43 6.66
CA PRO A 225 -4.24 10.34 6.26
C PRO A 225 -5.62 9.68 6.04
N GLU A 226 -5.72 8.35 6.14
CA GLU A 226 -7.01 7.64 6.21
C GLU A 226 -7.67 7.69 7.61
N CYS A 227 -6.98 8.20 8.63
CA CYS A 227 -7.56 8.45 9.95
C CYS A 227 -8.62 9.55 9.88
N THR A 228 -9.53 9.56 10.88
CA THR A 228 -10.55 10.63 10.98
C THR A 228 -9.91 11.99 11.24
N ARG A 229 -10.64 13.07 10.94
CA ARG A 229 -10.15 14.44 11.14
C ARG A 229 -9.71 14.69 12.58
N GLU A 230 -10.51 14.24 13.55
CA GLU A 230 -10.23 14.44 14.97
C GLU A 230 -8.89 13.79 15.38
N VAL A 231 -8.56 12.64 14.80
CA VAL A 231 -7.29 11.94 15.04
C VAL A 231 -6.12 12.62 14.31
N LEU A 232 -6.36 13.15 13.12
CA LEU A 232 -5.33 13.89 12.36
C LEU A 232 -4.98 15.24 13.02
N ASP A 233 -5.92 15.86 13.72
CA ASP A 233 -5.70 17.13 14.43
C ASP A 233 -4.73 16.95 15.63
N GLU A 234 -4.60 15.76 16.19
CA GLU A 234 -3.62 15.44 17.26
C GLU A 234 -2.26 15.00 16.70
N ALA A 235 -2.12 14.83 15.40
CA ALA A 235 -0.89 14.30 14.82
C ALA A 235 0.17 15.39 14.56
N ASP A 236 1.39 15.16 15.05
CA ASP A 236 2.56 15.99 14.72
C ASP A 236 3.04 15.77 13.28
N PHE A 237 2.78 14.60 12.74
CA PHE A 237 3.13 14.26 11.36
C PHE A 237 2.05 13.41 10.71
N ILE A 238 1.60 13.82 9.54
CA ILE A 238 0.65 13.08 8.70
C ILE A 238 1.38 12.63 7.43
N GLY A 239 1.36 11.32 7.17
CA GLY A 239 2.05 10.79 6.01
C GLY A 239 1.62 9.38 5.61
N SER A 240 2.01 8.96 4.41
CA SER A 240 1.80 7.59 3.94
C SER A 240 2.54 6.58 4.83
N THR A 241 2.19 5.30 4.70
CA THR A 241 2.84 4.21 5.42
C THR A 241 4.37 4.27 5.29
N LYS A 242 4.87 4.47 4.08
CA LYS A 242 6.31 4.62 3.82
C LYS A 242 6.90 5.83 4.55
N GLN A 243 6.23 6.99 4.47
CA GLN A 243 6.69 8.21 5.12
C GLN A 243 6.70 8.09 6.64
N ILE A 244 5.72 7.41 7.25
CA ILE A 244 5.71 7.11 8.69
C ILE A 244 6.92 6.24 9.06
N ILE A 245 7.16 5.14 8.34
CA ILE A 245 8.32 4.26 8.58
C ILE A 245 9.64 5.05 8.44
N GLU A 246 9.77 5.87 7.40
CA GLU A 246 10.95 6.70 7.17
C GLU A 246 11.13 7.76 8.27
N ARG A 247 10.03 8.42 8.70
CA ARG A 247 10.07 9.43 9.78
C ARG A 247 10.54 8.83 11.09
N VAL A 248 10.08 7.62 11.43
CA VAL A 248 10.58 6.90 12.61
C VAL A 248 12.06 6.51 12.43
N ALA A 249 12.44 5.98 11.27
CA ALA A 249 13.80 5.50 11.03
C ALA A 249 14.86 6.61 11.08
N THR A 250 14.52 7.81 10.57
CA THR A 250 15.46 8.93 10.42
C THR A 250 15.32 10.03 11.48
N GLY A 251 14.21 10.06 12.24
CA GLY A 251 13.95 11.05 13.27
C GLY A 251 14.90 10.91 14.48
N GLU A 252 15.04 11.97 15.23
CA GLU A 252 15.90 12.03 16.44
C GLU A 252 15.15 11.62 17.71
N GLU A 253 13.82 11.63 17.66
CA GLU A 253 12.94 11.29 18.77
C GLU A 253 13.13 9.82 19.17
N ARG A 254 12.90 9.52 20.45
CA ARG A 254 13.03 8.17 20.99
C ARG A 254 11.72 7.42 21.12
N GLU A 255 10.61 8.14 21.12
CA GLU A 255 9.28 7.59 21.33
C GLU A 255 8.32 8.08 20.24
N TYR A 256 7.51 7.15 19.75
CA TYR A 256 6.56 7.45 18.68
C TYR A 256 5.22 6.73 18.94
N ILE A 257 4.13 7.46 18.78
CA ILE A 257 2.78 6.92 18.71
C ILE A 257 2.45 6.79 17.21
N VAL A 258 2.12 5.58 16.76
CA VAL A 258 1.93 5.29 15.33
C VAL A 258 0.47 4.92 15.07
N LEU A 259 -0.26 5.85 14.44
CA LEU A 259 -1.69 5.74 14.13
C LEU A 259 -1.90 5.21 12.71
N THR A 260 -1.52 3.95 12.51
CA THR A 260 -1.74 3.18 11.28
C THR A 260 -1.76 1.69 11.58
N VAL A 261 -1.94 0.86 10.55
CA VAL A 261 -2.00 -0.61 10.69
C VAL A 261 -0.70 -1.16 11.28
N VAL A 262 -0.82 -1.97 12.35
CA VAL A 262 0.30 -2.51 13.12
C VAL A 262 1.31 -3.34 12.30
N GLY A 263 0.94 -3.80 11.10
CA GLY A 263 1.84 -4.52 10.18
C GLY A 263 3.13 -3.77 9.82
N VAL A 264 3.19 -2.45 10.07
CA VAL A 264 4.41 -1.64 9.88
C VAL A 264 5.46 -1.88 10.97
N ALA A 265 5.08 -2.48 12.10
CA ALA A 265 5.95 -2.62 13.28
C ALA A 265 7.24 -3.38 12.98
N ASP A 266 7.17 -4.47 12.19
CA ASP A 266 8.35 -5.27 11.81
C ASP A 266 9.34 -4.45 10.97
N GLN A 267 8.84 -3.67 10.01
CA GLN A 267 9.68 -2.80 9.17
C GLN A 267 10.30 -1.65 9.96
N ILE A 268 9.56 -1.07 10.91
CA ILE A 268 10.09 -0.06 11.80
C ILE A 268 11.19 -0.68 12.67
N ALA A 269 10.93 -1.84 13.29
CA ALA A 269 11.90 -2.53 14.15
C ALA A 269 13.21 -2.84 13.42
N GLN A 270 13.12 -3.37 12.18
CA GLN A 270 14.30 -3.67 11.37
C GLN A 270 15.11 -2.40 11.05
N ARG A 271 14.44 -1.29 10.71
CA ARG A 271 15.12 -0.04 10.32
C ARG A 271 15.65 0.77 11.49
N THR A 272 15.17 0.49 12.70
CA THR A 272 15.58 1.16 13.95
C THR A 272 16.37 0.26 14.86
N GLU A 273 16.84 -0.89 14.37
CA GLU A 273 17.66 -1.82 15.15
C GLU A 273 18.88 -1.11 15.75
N GLY A 274 19.10 -1.31 17.04
CA GLY A 274 20.19 -0.66 17.79
C GLY A 274 19.98 0.82 18.13
N GLN A 275 18.90 1.47 17.67
CA GLN A 275 18.64 2.90 17.95
C GLN A 275 17.91 3.14 19.28
N GLY A 276 17.36 2.12 19.93
CA GLY A 276 16.63 2.22 21.20
C GLY A 276 15.32 2.99 21.12
N LYS A 277 14.69 3.04 19.94
CA LYS A 277 13.39 3.69 19.72
C LYS A 277 12.25 2.83 20.23
N ARG A 278 11.22 3.48 20.79
CA ARG A 278 10.00 2.86 21.30
C ARG A 278 8.81 3.29 20.48
N ILE A 279 7.99 2.32 20.09
CA ILE A 279 6.84 2.54 19.21
C ILE A 279 5.58 2.06 19.93
N TYR A 280 4.57 2.91 19.97
CA TYR A 280 3.29 2.66 20.61
C TYR A 280 2.19 2.66 19.56
N PHE A 281 1.25 1.73 19.67
CA PHE A 281 0.05 1.64 18.85
C PHE A 281 -1.18 1.76 19.73
N PRO A 282 -2.32 2.24 19.18
CA PRO A 282 -3.61 2.19 19.88
C PRO A 282 -3.98 0.77 20.34
N GLU A 283 -4.69 0.65 21.45
CA GLU A 283 -5.24 -0.63 21.94
C GLU A 283 -6.76 -0.69 21.70
N PRO A 284 -7.30 -1.73 21.06
CA PRO A 284 -6.58 -2.82 20.39
C PRO A 284 -5.80 -2.32 19.17
N ALA A 285 -4.65 -2.98 18.89
CA ALA A 285 -3.78 -2.57 17.79
C ALA A 285 -4.52 -2.61 16.44
N PRO A 286 -4.42 -1.53 15.62
CA PRO A 286 -5.10 -1.47 14.34
C PRO A 286 -4.57 -2.54 13.38
N ALA A 287 -5.36 -3.56 13.10
CA ALA A 287 -5.01 -4.64 12.18
C ALA A 287 -5.99 -4.67 11.01
N CYS A 288 -5.46 -4.76 9.79
CA CYS A 288 -6.30 -4.95 8.60
C CYS A 288 -6.65 -6.44 8.48
N PRO A 289 -7.93 -6.84 8.67
CA PRO A 289 -8.30 -8.25 8.65
C PRO A 289 -8.06 -8.90 7.30
N ASN A 290 -8.17 -8.14 6.21
CA ASN A 290 -8.00 -8.66 4.85
C ASN A 290 -6.51 -8.91 4.54
N MET A 291 -5.62 -7.98 4.91
CA MET A 291 -4.17 -8.17 4.76
C MET A 291 -3.66 -9.32 5.65
N ALA A 292 -4.24 -9.50 6.85
CA ALA A 292 -3.91 -10.60 7.75
C ALA A 292 -4.24 -12.00 7.19
N MET A 293 -5.12 -12.08 6.19
CA MET A 293 -5.45 -13.35 5.51
C MET A 293 -4.30 -13.89 4.64
N VAL A 294 -3.33 -13.05 4.28
CA VAL A 294 -2.22 -13.43 3.39
C VAL A 294 -1.09 -14.03 4.22
N THR A 295 -1.22 -15.32 4.58
CA THR A 295 -0.28 -16.03 5.45
C THR A 295 0.87 -16.70 4.67
N PRO A 296 1.98 -17.08 5.34
CA PRO A 296 3.07 -17.84 4.74
C PRO A 296 2.61 -19.16 4.08
N GLU A 297 1.67 -19.86 4.68
CA GLU A 297 1.14 -21.12 4.16
C GLU A 297 0.37 -20.92 2.86
N LYS A 298 -0.40 -19.84 2.77
CA LYS A 298 -1.12 -19.48 1.54
C LYS A 298 -0.16 -19.06 0.42
N LEU A 299 0.91 -18.33 0.77
CA LEU A 299 1.97 -18.01 -0.18
C LEU A 299 2.63 -19.29 -0.71
N LEU A 300 2.98 -20.22 0.18
CA LEU A 300 3.55 -21.52 -0.21
C LEU A 300 2.59 -22.28 -1.14
N ALA A 301 1.32 -22.42 -0.75
CA ALA A 301 0.31 -23.13 -1.54
C ALA A 301 0.08 -22.46 -2.92
N CYS A 302 0.11 -21.13 -2.99
CA CYS A 302 0.03 -20.39 -4.25
C CYS A 302 1.20 -20.73 -5.18
N LEU A 303 2.44 -20.76 -4.69
CA LEU A 303 3.64 -21.10 -5.45
C LEU A 303 3.68 -22.58 -5.85
N GLU A 304 3.23 -23.50 -4.99
CA GLU A 304 3.15 -24.95 -5.28
C GLU A 304 2.16 -25.23 -6.41
N ASN A 305 0.96 -24.66 -6.31
CA ASN A 305 -0.16 -25.00 -7.19
C ASN A 305 -0.35 -24.00 -8.34
N MET A 306 0.38 -22.88 -8.34
CA MET A 306 0.27 -21.80 -9.32
C MET A 306 -1.17 -21.27 -9.45
N THR A 307 -1.85 -21.10 -8.30
CA THR A 307 -3.24 -20.67 -8.18
C THR A 307 -3.36 -19.19 -7.81
N GLY A 308 -4.59 -18.64 -7.87
CA GLY A 308 -4.85 -17.24 -7.54
C GLY A 308 -4.48 -16.26 -8.65
N GLU A 309 -4.53 -16.70 -9.91
CA GLU A 309 -4.22 -15.84 -11.06
C GLU A 309 -5.25 -14.74 -11.22
N VAL A 310 -4.76 -13.50 -11.31
CA VAL A 310 -5.58 -12.30 -11.46
C VAL A 310 -5.94 -12.09 -12.91
N ALA A 311 -7.24 -12.01 -13.19
CA ALA A 311 -7.76 -11.73 -14.53
C ALA A 311 -7.75 -10.22 -14.84
N LEU A 312 -7.65 -9.88 -16.12
CA LEU A 312 -7.90 -8.52 -16.58
C LEU A 312 -9.42 -8.27 -16.68
N PRO A 313 -9.87 -7.06 -16.31
CA PRO A 313 -11.26 -6.68 -16.53
C PRO A 313 -11.57 -6.50 -18.02
N ALA A 314 -12.85 -6.36 -18.36
CA ALA A 314 -13.23 -5.89 -19.68
C ALA A 314 -12.65 -4.49 -19.93
N GLU A 315 -12.24 -4.20 -21.17
CA GLU A 315 -11.64 -2.91 -21.57
C GLU A 315 -10.51 -2.43 -20.62
N PRO A 316 -9.46 -3.24 -20.41
CA PRO A 316 -8.43 -2.96 -19.39
C PRO A 316 -7.69 -1.63 -19.61
N GLN A 317 -7.64 -1.13 -20.85
CA GLN A 317 -6.96 0.12 -21.19
C GLN A 317 -7.53 1.32 -20.42
N ARG A 318 -8.85 1.39 -20.23
CA ARG A 318 -9.49 2.43 -19.44
C ARG A 318 -9.08 2.45 -17.96
N ALA A 319 -8.65 1.31 -17.42
CA ALA A 319 -8.15 1.21 -16.05
C ALA A 319 -6.62 1.40 -15.97
N VAL A 320 -5.91 1.16 -17.07
CA VAL A 320 -4.45 1.36 -17.16
C VAL A 320 -4.10 2.84 -17.23
N GLU A 321 -4.81 3.61 -18.07
CA GLU A 321 -4.54 5.04 -18.30
C GLU A 321 -4.44 5.87 -16.99
N PRO A 322 -5.38 5.78 -16.03
CA PRO A 322 -5.27 6.51 -14.77
C PRO A 322 -4.08 6.09 -13.91
N LEU A 323 -3.70 4.80 -13.95
CA LEU A 323 -2.52 4.28 -13.24
C LEU A 323 -1.22 4.80 -13.87
N GLU A 324 -1.11 4.80 -15.19
CA GLU A 324 0.05 5.33 -15.91
C GLU A 324 0.20 6.83 -15.71
N ARG A 325 -0.91 7.58 -15.75
CA ARG A 325 -0.91 9.02 -15.46
C ARG A 325 -0.42 9.31 -14.04
N MET A 326 -0.80 8.49 -13.06
CA MET A 326 -0.25 8.58 -11.70
C MET A 326 1.27 8.40 -11.69
N LEU A 327 1.78 7.36 -12.36
CA LEU A 327 3.21 7.07 -12.38
C LEU A 327 4.00 8.21 -13.06
N GLU A 328 3.46 8.79 -14.12
CA GLU A 328 4.05 9.93 -14.82
C GLU A 328 4.11 11.18 -13.94
N LEU A 329 2.97 11.62 -13.37
CA LEU A 329 2.89 12.82 -12.54
C LEU A 329 3.69 12.68 -11.24
N ALA A 330 3.65 11.52 -10.59
CA ALA A 330 4.44 11.28 -9.39
C ALA A 330 5.94 11.22 -9.65
N GLY A 331 6.37 10.87 -10.86
CA GLY A 331 7.78 10.77 -11.27
C GLY A 331 8.43 12.09 -11.68
N ARG A 332 7.65 13.15 -11.92
CA ARG A 332 8.14 14.52 -12.20
C ARG A 332 8.59 15.18 -10.89
#